data_70de81b7d1a77d86aa10b9a94efec16e
#
_entry.id   70de81b7d1a77d86aa10b9a94efec16e
#
_cell.length_a   1.000
_cell.length_b   1.000
_cell.length_c   1.000
_cell.angle_alpha   90.00
_cell.angle_beta   90.00
_cell.angle_gamma   90.00
#
_symmetry.space_group_name_H-M   'P 1'
#
loop_
_entity.id
_entity.type
_entity.pdbx_description
1 polymer ?
#
loop_
_entity_poly.entity_id
_entity_poly.type
_entity_poly.pdbx_seq_one_letter_code
_entity_poly.pdbx_strand_id
1 'polypeptide(L)'
;MATQRWTSRAVARYIEAGTTALCAHCGVQVQFRARLKIQQVICNVYERNVWSRVEHFHRDCYDAAGQPFGPPDDSQPIRPKHRPTAAA
;
A
#
# COMPACT_ATOMS: atom_id res chain seq x y z
N MET A 1 10.17 -20.40 -22.95
CA MET A 1 10.19 -20.15 -21.65
C MET A 1 9.39 -18.99 -21.30
N ALA A 2 8.65 -19.06 -20.28
CA ALA A 2 7.80 -17.97 -19.90
C ALA A 2 8.61 -16.88 -19.25
N THR A 3 8.38 -15.67 -19.66
CA THR A 3 9.04 -14.55 -19.04
C THR A 3 8.11 -13.99 -17.99
N GLN A 4 8.61 -13.87 -16.79
CA GLN A 4 7.81 -13.32 -15.73
C GLN A 4 7.58 -11.84 -15.99
N ARG A 5 6.33 -11.43 -15.86
CA ARG A 5 6.01 -10.04 -16.01
C ARG A 5 5.66 -9.45 -14.69
N TRP A 6 6.22 -8.31 -14.40
CA TRP A 6 5.94 -7.57 -13.16
C TRP A 6 5.04 -6.41 -13.50
N THR A 7 3.85 -6.40 -12.94
CA THR A 7 2.90 -5.32 -13.19
C THR A 7 2.59 -4.63 -11.90
N SER A 8 2.11 -3.39 -12.02
CA SER A 8 1.75 -2.61 -10.85
C SER A 8 0.61 -3.28 -10.09
N ARG A 9 0.66 -3.15 -8.78
CA ARG A 9 -0.37 -3.75 -7.94
C ARG A 9 -0.67 -2.81 -6.80
N ALA A 10 -1.91 -2.88 -6.33
CA ALA A 10 -2.38 -2.10 -5.21
C ALA A 10 -2.71 -3.04 -4.05
N VAL A 11 -2.32 -2.67 -2.86
CA VAL A 11 -2.68 -3.43 -1.67
C VAL A 11 -3.25 -2.48 -0.63
N ALA A 12 -4.28 -2.92 0.08
CA ALA A 12 -4.87 -2.14 1.15
C ALA A 12 -4.21 -2.55 2.45
N ARG A 13 -3.80 -1.56 3.23
CA ARG A 13 -3.15 -1.81 4.51
C ARG A 13 -3.63 -0.78 5.52
N TYR A 14 -3.64 -1.14 6.78
CA TYR A 14 -3.92 -0.16 7.81
C TYR A 14 -2.77 0.81 7.90
N ILE A 15 -3.10 2.08 8.16
CA ILE A 15 -2.08 3.11 8.28
C ILE A 15 -1.37 2.91 9.62
N GLU A 16 -0.06 2.94 9.59
CA GLU A 16 0.73 2.72 10.79
C GLU A 16 1.30 4.01 11.33
N ALA A 17 1.59 4.02 12.62
CA ALA A 17 2.18 5.18 13.27
C ALA A 17 3.50 5.52 12.59
N GLY A 18 3.74 6.78 12.40
CA GLY A 18 4.98 7.23 11.76
C GLY A 18 4.90 7.36 10.25
N THR A 19 3.75 7.03 9.66
CA THR A 19 3.58 7.18 8.23
C THR A 19 3.66 8.64 7.83
N THR A 20 4.51 8.95 6.86
CA THR A 20 4.67 10.32 6.38
C THR A 20 4.33 10.47 4.91
N ALA A 21 3.80 9.42 4.29
CA ALA A 21 3.54 9.44 2.86
C ALA A 21 2.42 10.40 2.50
N LEU A 22 2.48 10.95 1.31
CA LEU A 22 1.43 11.83 0.81
C LEU A 22 0.57 11.05 -0.17
N CYS A 23 -0.72 11.35 -0.17
CA CYS A 23 -1.64 10.72 -1.09
C CYS A 23 -1.38 11.21 -2.50
N ALA A 24 -1.22 10.30 -3.43
CA ALA A 24 -0.92 10.65 -4.82
C ALA A 24 -2.10 11.32 -5.51
N HIS A 25 -3.30 11.16 -4.98
CA HIS A 25 -4.49 11.74 -5.59
C HIS A 25 -4.78 13.15 -5.05
N CYS A 26 -4.80 13.33 -3.75
CA CYS A 26 -5.19 14.61 -3.17
C CYS A 26 -4.02 15.41 -2.60
N GLY A 27 -2.85 14.82 -2.49
CA GLY A 27 -1.66 15.52 -2.00
C GLY A 27 -1.60 15.71 -0.51
N VAL A 28 -2.59 15.21 0.23
CA VAL A 28 -2.62 15.37 1.68
C VAL A 28 -1.98 14.13 2.31
N GLN A 29 -1.34 14.33 3.43
CA GLN A 29 -0.67 13.22 4.10
C GLN A 29 -1.64 12.11 4.49
N VAL A 30 -1.20 10.86 4.33
CA VAL A 30 -1.93 9.70 4.76
C VAL A 30 -1.66 9.57 6.26
N GLN A 31 -2.61 9.97 7.09
CA GLN A 31 -2.37 10.12 8.51
C GLN A 31 -2.81 8.95 9.35
N PHE A 32 -1.95 8.55 10.27
CA PHE A 32 -2.30 7.54 11.26
C PHE A 32 -3.17 8.18 12.34
N ARG A 33 -4.19 7.45 12.76
CA ARG A 33 -5.01 7.88 13.87
C ARG A 33 -5.12 6.73 14.85
N ALA A 34 -4.64 6.96 16.07
CA ALA A 34 -4.43 5.91 17.03
C ALA A 34 -5.65 5.06 17.36
N ARG A 35 -6.81 5.65 17.35
CA ARG A 35 -8.00 4.89 17.74
C ARG A 35 -8.85 4.43 16.58
N LEU A 36 -8.39 4.69 15.37
CA LEU A 36 -9.15 4.33 14.19
C LEU A 36 -8.34 3.42 13.31
N LYS A 37 -9.00 2.40 12.79
CA LYS A 37 -8.33 1.50 11.86
C LYS A 37 -8.61 1.98 10.46
N ILE A 38 -7.85 2.97 10.02
CA ILE A 38 -8.03 3.57 8.72
C ILE A 38 -7.08 2.91 7.74
N GLN A 39 -7.58 2.59 6.57
CA GLN A 39 -6.76 1.93 5.54
C GLN A 39 -6.22 2.92 4.56
N GLN A 40 -5.06 2.61 4.05
CA GLN A 40 -4.48 3.28 2.89
C GLN A 40 -4.33 2.25 1.79
N VAL A 41 -4.11 2.71 0.57
CA VAL A 41 -3.76 1.83 -0.53
C VAL A 41 -2.32 2.13 -0.90
N ILE A 42 -1.49 1.11 -0.92
CA ILE A 42 -0.08 1.23 -1.27
C ILE A 42 0.10 0.55 -2.61
N CYS A 43 0.64 1.27 -3.57
CA CYS A 43 0.80 0.75 -4.92
C CYS A 43 2.27 0.62 -5.25
N ASN A 44 2.66 -0.58 -5.65
CA ASN A 44 3.98 -0.79 -6.22
C ASN A 44 3.84 -0.61 -7.72
N VAL A 45 4.49 0.40 -8.25
CA VAL A 45 4.33 0.78 -9.65
C VAL A 45 5.49 0.21 -10.46
N TYR A 46 5.17 -0.58 -11.47
CA TYR A 46 6.15 -1.14 -12.38
C TYR A 46 5.95 -0.55 -13.75
N GLU A 47 7.04 -0.19 -14.39
CA GLU A 47 7.01 0.33 -15.76
C GLU A 47 7.93 -0.51 -16.59
N ARG A 48 7.42 -1.05 -17.68
CA ARG A 48 8.21 -1.92 -18.55
C ARG A 48 8.86 -3.06 -17.79
N ASN A 49 8.07 -3.65 -16.90
CA ASN A 49 8.53 -4.82 -16.15
C ASN A 49 9.63 -4.48 -15.12
N VAL A 50 9.81 -3.20 -14.79
CA VAL A 50 10.80 -2.77 -13.82
C VAL A 50 10.11 -1.95 -12.75
N TRP A 51 10.46 -2.22 -11.50
CA TRP A 51 9.89 -1.47 -10.40
C TRP A 51 10.31 -0.01 -10.52
N SER A 52 9.34 0.88 -10.40
CA SER A 52 9.57 2.30 -10.55
C SER A 52 9.48 3.04 -9.23
N ARG A 53 8.38 2.87 -8.54
CA ARG A 53 8.17 3.64 -7.32
C ARG A 53 7.01 3.06 -6.53
N VAL A 54 6.81 3.60 -5.33
CA VAL A 54 5.66 3.27 -4.50
C VAL A 54 4.79 4.52 -4.42
N GLU A 55 3.49 4.36 -4.59
CA GLU A 55 2.54 5.44 -4.40
C GLU A 55 1.58 5.08 -3.30
N HIS A 56 1.16 6.08 -2.54
CA HIS A 56 0.21 5.90 -1.45
C HIS A 56 -1.05 6.69 -1.75
N PHE A 57 -2.19 6.16 -1.33
CA PHE A 57 -3.47 6.82 -1.50
C PHE A 57 -4.27 6.64 -0.24
N HIS A 58 -5.11 7.63 0.09
CA HIS A 58 -6.19 7.36 1.03
C HIS A 58 -7.10 6.34 0.35
N ARG A 59 -7.76 5.51 1.13
CA ARG A 59 -8.61 4.47 0.55
C ARG A 59 -9.67 5.08 -0.36
N ASP A 60 -10.35 6.13 0.11
CA ASP A 60 -11.39 6.77 -0.68
C ASP A 60 -10.82 7.46 -1.91
N CYS A 61 -9.64 8.02 -1.78
CA CYS A 61 -8.99 8.69 -2.90
C CYS A 61 -8.60 7.70 -3.99
N TYR A 62 -8.21 6.51 -3.60
CA TYR A 62 -7.87 5.50 -4.59
C TYR A 62 -9.10 5.12 -5.42
N ASP A 63 -10.24 4.99 -4.76
CA ASP A 63 -11.47 4.70 -5.47
C ASP A 63 -11.88 5.87 -6.34
N ALA A 64 -11.73 7.10 -5.83
CA ALA A 64 -12.08 8.29 -6.60
C ALA A 64 -11.19 8.47 -7.82
N ALA A 65 -9.96 8.01 -7.75
CA ALA A 65 -9.04 8.07 -8.88
C ALA A 65 -9.31 6.98 -9.92
N GLY A 66 -10.28 6.11 -9.67
CA GLY A 66 -10.63 5.04 -10.61
C GLY A 66 -9.80 3.79 -10.47
N GLN A 67 -9.17 3.60 -9.34
CA GLN A 67 -8.33 2.43 -9.07
C GLN A 67 -7.27 2.24 -10.17
N PRO A 68 -6.38 3.21 -10.30
CA PRO A 68 -5.47 3.25 -11.46
C PRO A 68 -4.57 2.03 -11.58
N PHE A 69 -4.33 1.31 -10.49
CA PHE A 69 -3.48 0.11 -10.54
C PHE A 69 -4.28 -1.15 -10.22
N GLY A 70 -5.59 -1.09 -10.45
CA GLY A 70 -6.46 -2.23 -10.28
C GLY A 70 -7.10 -2.28 -8.90
N PRO A 71 -7.97 -3.25 -8.66
CA PRO A 71 -8.63 -3.37 -7.36
C PRO A 71 -7.60 -3.64 -6.29
N PRO A 72 -7.72 -3.00 -5.12
CA PRO A 72 -6.73 -3.23 -4.09
C PRO A 72 -6.92 -4.59 -3.44
N ASP A 73 -5.80 -5.23 -3.14
CA ASP A 73 -5.81 -6.50 -2.45
C ASP A 73 -6.02 -6.22 -0.98
N ASP A 74 -7.13 -6.66 -0.44
CA ASP A 74 -7.48 -6.40 0.96
C ASP A 74 -6.91 -7.43 1.92
N SER A 75 -6.27 -8.45 1.43
CA SER A 75 -5.71 -9.44 2.34
C SER A 75 -4.53 -8.83 3.08
N GLN A 76 -4.49 -9.04 4.38
CA GLN A 76 -3.42 -8.51 5.21
C GLN A 76 -2.32 -9.56 5.33
N PRO A 77 -1.08 -9.14 5.40
CA PRO A 77 -0.01 -10.13 5.56
C PRO A 77 -0.15 -10.82 6.89
N ILE A 78 0.18 -12.10 6.92
CA ILE A 78 0.18 -12.85 8.15
C ILE A 78 1.45 -12.50 8.86
N ARG A 79 1.35 -11.96 10.05
CA ARG A 79 2.53 -11.65 10.83
C ARG A 79 2.75 -12.70 11.83
N PRO A 80 3.98 -13.06 12.09
CA PRO A 80 4.29 -14.00 13.15
C PRO A 80 3.77 -13.42 14.43
N LYS A 81 3.19 -14.33 15.26
CA LYS A 81 2.67 -13.94 16.42
C LYS A 81 3.68 -13.32 17.21
N HIS A 82 4.88 -13.67 17.18
CA HIS A 82 5.81 -12.99 17.87
C HIS A 82 6.99 -13.00 17.16
N ARG A 83 7.67 -12.06 17.30
CA ARG A 83 8.75 -11.92 16.66
C ARG A 83 9.73 -12.46 17.33
N PRO A 84 10.32 -13.01 16.82
CA PRO A 84 11.30 -13.74 17.43
C PRO A 84 12.22 -12.77 17.92
N THR A 85 12.36 -12.39 18.42
CA THR A 85 13.07 -11.63 18.80
C THR A 85 13.86 -11.78 19.34
N ALA A 86 13.92 -11.82 19.19
CA ALA A 86 14.35 -11.74 19.59
C ALA A 86 14.70 -11.78 20.21
N ALA A 87 14.89 -11.97 20.43
CA ALA A 87 15.12 -11.95 20.93
C ALA A 87 15.52 -12.20 21.31
N ALA A 88 15.74 -12.26 21.41
CA ALA A 88 16.10 -12.40 21.84
C ALA A 88 16.52 -12.61 21.91
#